data_5a0a0bd19d3740e83ba227d2a9d78a39
#
_entry.id   5a0a0bd19d3740e83ba227d2a9d78a39
#
_cell.length_a   1.000
_cell.length_b   1.000
_cell.length_c   1.000
_cell.angle_alpha   90.00
_cell.angle_beta   90.00
_cell.angle_gamma   90.00
#
_symmetry.space_group_name_H-M   'P 1'
#
loop_
_entity.id
_entity.type
_entity.pdbx_description
1 polymer ?
#
loop_
_entity_poly.entity_id
_entity_poly.type
_entity_poly.pdbx_seq_one_letter_code
_entity_poly.pdbx_strand_id
1 'polypeptide(L)'
;YPKWLAKVTADFFCAIGKGTKYAAGQSGFSDKPSFETSSCVSRERYMYIYNMRLRNINYQTYGGTYAWVKAGFKVTRKLRKRKNINSIKIPLIIFEAEKDDMVDNCGIEKFAKKAKTAQLVRMKDSKHEIFNAGEAVRDSYYRQIFLFLNHVYTAQERMNEENEYETKTDETRKILGTV
;
A
#
# COMPACT_ATOMS: atom_id res chain seq x y z
N TYR A 1 -15.60 -7.37 14.95
CA TYR A 1 -16.22 -8.38 14.08
C TYR A 1 -15.17 -9.41 13.67
N PRO A 2 -15.37 -10.71 13.98
CA PRO A 2 -14.36 -11.74 13.68
C PRO A 2 -14.10 -11.88 12.17
N LYS A 3 -12.83 -11.98 11.78
CA LYS A 3 -12.42 -12.05 10.35
C LYS A 3 -13.10 -13.20 9.59
N TRP A 4 -13.29 -14.37 10.25
CA TRP A 4 -13.96 -15.52 9.64
C TRP A 4 -15.43 -15.23 9.32
N LEU A 5 -16.13 -14.53 10.24
CA LEU A 5 -17.53 -14.16 10.05
C LEU A 5 -17.70 -13.15 8.90
N ALA A 6 -16.81 -12.14 8.82
CA ALA A 6 -16.78 -11.21 7.68
C ALA A 6 -16.64 -11.95 6.35
N LYS A 7 -15.76 -12.97 6.32
CA LYS A 7 -15.57 -13.77 5.11
C LYS A 7 -16.82 -14.58 4.75
N VAL A 8 -17.40 -15.32 5.71
CA VAL A 8 -18.59 -16.16 5.48
C VAL A 8 -19.77 -15.30 5.02
N THR A 9 -19.99 -14.17 5.68
CA THR A 9 -21.06 -13.21 5.32
C THR A 9 -20.85 -12.67 3.90
N ALA A 10 -19.64 -12.27 3.55
CA ALA A 10 -19.34 -11.79 2.20
C ALA A 10 -19.54 -12.87 1.13
N ASP A 11 -19.10 -14.09 1.39
CA ASP A 11 -19.30 -15.23 0.48
C ASP A 11 -20.79 -15.52 0.28
N PHE A 12 -21.58 -15.53 1.36
CA PHE A 12 -23.03 -15.75 1.32
C PHE A 12 -23.78 -14.67 0.53
N PHE A 13 -23.57 -13.39 0.85
CA PHE A 13 -24.23 -12.30 0.15
C PHE A 13 -23.83 -12.22 -1.32
N CYS A 14 -22.60 -12.56 -1.67
CA CYS A 14 -22.20 -12.70 -3.07
C CYS A 14 -22.89 -13.87 -3.78
N ALA A 15 -23.08 -15.00 -3.11
CA ALA A 15 -23.73 -16.17 -3.68
C ALA A 15 -25.20 -15.93 -4.02
N ILE A 16 -25.91 -15.14 -3.21
CA ILE A 16 -27.31 -14.76 -3.44
C ILE A 16 -27.49 -13.48 -4.30
N GLY A 17 -26.45 -13.05 -5.03
CA GLY A 17 -26.51 -11.89 -5.93
C GLY A 17 -26.51 -10.51 -5.24
N LYS A 18 -26.27 -10.43 -3.91
CA LYS A 18 -26.26 -9.18 -3.15
C LYS A 18 -24.84 -8.65 -2.89
N GLY A 19 -23.87 -9.03 -3.69
CA GLY A 19 -22.45 -8.64 -3.54
C GLY A 19 -22.21 -7.13 -3.61
N THR A 20 -23.04 -6.37 -4.32
CA THR A 20 -22.95 -4.90 -4.46
C THR A 20 -23.51 -4.13 -3.27
N LYS A 21 -24.19 -4.78 -2.32
CA LYS A 21 -24.65 -4.13 -1.09
C LYS A 21 -23.48 -3.87 -0.14
N TYR A 22 -23.58 -2.80 0.65
CA TYR A 22 -22.60 -2.49 1.68
C TYR A 22 -22.46 -3.64 2.68
N ALA A 23 -21.24 -3.95 3.05
CA ALA A 23 -20.96 -4.90 4.11
C ALA A 23 -21.47 -4.36 5.46
N ALA A 24 -21.69 -5.24 6.42
CA ALA A 24 -22.17 -4.86 7.76
C ALA A 24 -21.27 -3.76 8.38
N GLY A 25 -21.88 -2.69 8.85
CA GLY A 25 -21.19 -1.52 9.40
C GLY A 25 -20.58 -0.57 8.35
N GLN A 26 -20.80 -0.83 7.07
CA GLN A 26 -20.37 0.05 5.99
C GLN A 26 -21.54 0.85 5.42
N SER A 27 -21.26 2.06 4.93
CA SER A 27 -22.27 2.97 4.37
C SER A 27 -21.70 3.85 3.26
N GLY A 28 -22.55 4.65 2.65
CA GLY A 28 -22.14 5.72 1.74
C GLY A 28 -21.36 6.84 2.45
N PHE A 29 -20.94 7.82 1.66
CA PHE A 29 -20.34 9.03 2.19
C PHE A 29 -21.31 9.75 3.13
N SER A 30 -20.82 10.23 4.28
CA SER A 30 -21.60 10.99 5.25
C SER A 30 -21.31 12.49 5.13
N ASP A 31 -22.32 13.31 5.18
CA ASP A 31 -22.27 14.77 5.29
C ASP A 31 -21.97 15.27 6.72
N LYS A 32 -21.77 14.32 7.66
CA LYS A 32 -21.38 14.61 9.05
C LYS A 32 -19.96 14.13 9.28
N PRO A 33 -19.03 15.01 9.72
CA PRO A 33 -17.66 14.60 10.00
C PRO A 33 -17.60 13.67 11.22
N SER A 34 -16.74 12.66 11.14
CA SER A 34 -16.52 11.68 12.23
C SER A 34 -15.02 11.46 12.43
N PHE A 35 -14.33 12.52 12.85
CA PHE A 35 -12.87 12.48 13.06
C PHE A 35 -12.45 11.41 14.07
N GLU A 36 -13.21 11.23 15.14
CA GLU A 36 -12.92 10.30 16.24
C GLU A 36 -12.81 8.85 15.78
N THR A 37 -13.56 8.48 14.76
CA THR A 37 -13.56 7.14 14.16
C THR A 37 -12.74 7.06 12.86
N SER A 38 -12.06 8.17 12.49
CA SER A 38 -11.26 8.22 11.27
C SER A 38 -9.89 7.56 11.46
N SER A 39 -9.31 7.13 10.35
CA SER A 39 -7.93 6.62 10.30
C SER A 39 -6.87 7.73 10.20
N CYS A 40 -7.24 8.97 10.53
CA CYS A 40 -6.40 10.16 10.55
C CYS A 40 -6.06 10.58 11.98
N VAL A 41 -4.84 11.08 12.21
CA VAL A 41 -4.41 11.60 13.52
C VAL A 41 -4.60 13.11 13.61
N SER A 42 -4.44 13.85 12.51
CA SER A 42 -4.57 15.30 12.47
C SER A 42 -6.00 15.71 12.16
N ARG A 43 -6.67 16.36 13.13
CA ARG A 43 -8.04 16.89 12.95
C ARG A 43 -8.11 17.94 11.83
N GLU A 44 -7.10 18.79 11.75
CA GLU A 44 -7.03 19.85 10.73
C GLU A 44 -6.98 19.24 9.32
N ARG A 45 -6.12 18.26 9.11
CA ARG A 45 -5.97 17.58 7.81
C ARG A 45 -7.19 16.74 7.46
N TYR A 46 -7.76 16.06 8.45
CA TYR A 46 -9.03 15.36 8.27
C TYR A 46 -10.12 16.32 7.77
N MET A 47 -10.29 17.47 8.43
CA MET A 47 -11.30 18.46 8.04
C MET A 47 -11.02 19.07 6.67
N TYR A 48 -9.75 19.28 6.29
CA TYR A 48 -9.37 19.73 4.96
C TYR A 48 -9.86 18.75 3.88
N ILE A 49 -9.49 17.47 4.00
CA ILE A 49 -9.89 16.42 3.05
C ILE A 49 -11.41 16.22 3.06
N TYR A 50 -12.04 16.23 4.23
CA TYR A 50 -13.48 16.09 4.37
C TYR A 50 -14.23 17.23 3.64
N ASN A 51 -13.80 18.47 3.79
CA ASN A 51 -14.38 19.61 3.09
C ASN A 51 -14.20 19.53 1.56
N MET A 52 -13.08 19.01 1.09
CA MET A 52 -12.90 18.72 -0.36
C MET A 52 -13.90 17.69 -0.85
N ARG A 53 -14.12 16.61 -0.09
CA ARG A 53 -15.10 15.55 -0.40
C ARG A 53 -16.54 16.07 -0.40
N LEU A 54 -16.89 16.99 0.51
CA LEU A 54 -18.20 17.64 0.51
C LEU A 54 -18.47 18.46 -0.75
N ARG A 55 -17.44 19.13 -1.27
CA ARG A 55 -17.57 20.04 -2.43
C ARG A 55 -17.53 19.30 -3.77
N ASN A 56 -16.99 18.06 -3.80
CA ASN A 56 -16.83 17.33 -5.05
C ASN A 56 -17.10 15.85 -4.84
N ILE A 57 -18.18 15.37 -5.47
CA ILE A 57 -18.61 13.96 -5.41
C ILE A 57 -17.53 12.97 -5.90
N ASN A 58 -16.66 13.39 -6.81
CA ASN A 58 -15.58 12.54 -7.34
C ASN A 58 -14.50 12.24 -6.29
N TYR A 59 -14.44 12.99 -5.20
CA TYR A 59 -13.50 12.75 -4.09
C TYR A 59 -14.13 11.96 -2.95
N GLN A 60 -15.43 11.69 -3.02
CA GLN A 60 -16.13 10.92 -2.00
C GLN A 60 -15.73 9.45 -2.06
N THR A 61 -15.45 8.89 -0.89
CA THR A 61 -15.18 7.46 -0.72
C THR A 61 -16.35 6.81 -0.02
N TYR A 62 -16.64 5.58 -0.43
CA TYR A 62 -17.78 4.81 0.05
C TYR A 62 -17.29 3.57 0.78
N GLY A 63 -18.07 3.06 1.69
CA GLY A 63 -17.77 1.84 2.43
C GLY A 63 -17.66 0.61 1.53
N GLY A 64 -16.96 -0.41 2.01
CA GLY A 64 -16.76 -1.65 1.28
C GLY A 64 -18.06 -2.43 1.08
N THR A 65 -18.26 -2.97 -0.13
CA THR A 65 -19.35 -3.90 -0.42
C THR A 65 -18.96 -5.34 -0.03
N TYR A 66 -19.93 -6.26 0.03
CA TYR A 66 -19.63 -7.68 0.24
C TYR A 66 -18.68 -8.25 -0.83
N ALA A 67 -18.86 -7.85 -2.09
CA ALA A 67 -17.96 -8.25 -3.17
C ALA A 67 -16.53 -7.72 -2.96
N TRP A 68 -16.39 -6.47 -2.49
CA TRP A 68 -15.10 -5.88 -2.16
C TRP A 68 -14.42 -6.64 -1.02
N VAL A 69 -15.14 -6.93 0.06
CA VAL A 69 -14.64 -7.72 1.20
C VAL A 69 -14.18 -9.11 0.76
N LYS A 70 -14.99 -9.81 -0.05
CA LYS A 70 -14.63 -11.10 -0.63
C LYS A 70 -13.37 -11.03 -1.49
N ALA A 71 -13.27 -10.03 -2.35
CA ALA A 71 -12.09 -9.79 -3.18
C ALA A 71 -10.85 -9.52 -2.31
N GLY A 72 -10.96 -8.70 -1.27
CA GLY A 72 -9.90 -8.41 -0.31
C GLY A 72 -9.35 -9.69 0.35
N PHE A 73 -10.21 -10.58 0.84
CA PHE A 73 -9.78 -11.87 1.40
C PHE A 73 -9.07 -12.76 0.36
N LYS A 74 -9.57 -12.79 -0.88
CA LYS A 74 -8.96 -13.56 -1.97
C LYS A 74 -7.58 -13.04 -2.33
N VAL A 75 -7.43 -11.73 -2.49
CA VAL A 75 -6.16 -11.08 -2.83
C VAL A 75 -5.14 -11.25 -1.71
N THR A 76 -5.52 -10.95 -0.46
CA THR A 76 -4.64 -11.12 0.70
C THR A 76 -4.12 -12.55 0.82
N ARG A 77 -4.99 -13.55 0.65
CA ARG A 77 -4.58 -14.97 0.64
C ARG A 77 -3.61 -15.28 -0.49
N LYS A 78 -3.81 -14.69 -1.69
CA LYS A 78 -2.93 -14.87 -2.84
C LYS A 78 -1.56 -14.23 -2.59
N LEU A 79 -1.53 -13.00 -2.07
CA LEU A 79 -0.29 -12.27 -1.75
C LEU A 79 0.56 -12.98 -0.71
N ARG A 80 -0.06 -13.62 0.29
CA ARG A 80 0.65 -14.33 1.38
C ARG A 80 1.32 -15.64 0.94
N LYS A 81 1.07 -16.14 -0.28
CA LYS A 81 1.75 -17.34 -0.80
C LYS A 81 3.21 -17.05 -1.08
N ARG A 82 4.11 -17.89 -0.57
CA ARG A 82 5.57 -17.70 -0.69
C ARG A 82 6.03 -17.52 -2.14
N LYS A 83 5.46 -18.30 -3.07
CA LYS A 83 5.82 -18.17 -4.50
C LYS A 83 5.50 -16.77 -5.05
N ASN A 84 4.40 -16.14 -4.63
CA ASN A 84 4.01 -14.81 -5.11
C ASN A 84 4.89 -13.73 -4.46
N ILE A 85 5.26 -13.89 -3.19
CA ILE A 85 6.20 -12.98 -2.53
C ILE A 85 7.57 -13.07 -3.21
N ASN A 86 8.06 -14.29 -3.48
CA ASN A 86 9.36 -14.51 -4.11
C ASN A 86 9.42 -14.06 -5.58
N SER A 87 8.26 -13.89 -6.25
CA SER A 87 8.22 -13.36 -7.62
C SER A 87 8.37 -11.84 -7.70
N ILE A 88 8.27 -11.14 -6.55
CA ILE A 88 8.50 -9.68 -6.49
C ILE A 88 10.01 -9.44 -6.57
N LYS A 89 10.45 -8.79 -7.64
CA LYS A 89 11.87 -8.48 -7.90
C LYS A 89 12.17 -6.98 -7.78
N ILE A 90 11.14 -6.15 -7.89
CA ILE A 90 11.28 -4.70 -7.74
C ILE A 90 11.55 -4.33 -6.29
N PRO A 91 12.36 -3.30 -6.02
CA PRO A 91 12.49 -2.73 -4.69
C PRO A 91 11.14 -2.28 -4.14
N LEU A 92 10.93 -2.50 -2.85
CA LEU A 92 9.70 -2.12 -2.15
C LEU A 92 10.04 -1.32 -0.90
N ILE A 93 9.33 -0.22 -0.68
CA ILE A 93 9.22 0.41 0.63
C ILE A 93 7.80 0.16 1.17
N ILE A 94 7.70 -0.29 2.41
CA ILE A 94 6.44 -0.59 3.07
C ILE A 94 6.39 0.25 4.34
N PHE A 95 5.33 1.04 4.48
CA PHE A 95 5.09 1.81 5.68
C PHE A 95 4.12 1.09 6.60
N GLU A 96 4.45 1.03 7.88
CA GLU A 96 3.63 0.48 8.95
C GLU A 96 3.24 1.59 9.91
N ALA A 97 1.97 1.91 10.01
CA ALA A 97 1.49 2.88 10.98
C ALA A 97 1.41 2.25 12.38
N GLU A 98 1.95 2.93 13.39
CA GLU A 98 2.00 2.39 14.75
C GLU A 98 0.61 2.07 15.31
N LYS A 99 -0.36 2.95 15.07
CA LYS A 99 -1.74 2.87 15.57
C LYS A 99 -2.73 2.53 14.45
N ASP A 100 -2.32 1.63 13.53
CA ASP A 100 -3.18 1.22 12.42
C ASP A 100 -4.40 0.45 12.91
N ASP A 101 -5.58 0.97 12.62
CA ASP A 101 -6.87 0.39 12.98
C ASP A 101 -7.58 -0.33 11.81
N MET A 102 -6.99 -0.26 10.61
CA MET A 102 -7.54 -0.85 9.38
C MET A 102 -6.79 -2.10 8.93
N VAL A 103 -5.46 -2.11 9.09
CA VAL A 103 -4.59 -3.18 8.61
C VAL A 103 -3.87 -3.85 9.79
N ASP A 104 -3.68 -5.15 9.68
CA ASP A 104 -2.97 -5.96 10.67
C ASP A 104 -1.45 -5.81 10.51
N ASN A 105 -0.80 -5.05 11.38
CA ASN A 105 0.65 -4.82 11.40
C ASN A 105 1.45 -6.12 11.43
N CYS A 106 0.97 -7.15 12.16
CA CYS A 106 1.60 -8.47 12.14
C CYS A 106 1.60 -9.11 10.73
N GLY A 107 0.57 -8.79 9.92
CA GLY A 107 0.50 -9.19 8.52
C GLY A 107 1.52 -8.47 7.64
N ILE A 108 1.70 -7.17 7.85
CA ILE A 108 2.70 -6.33 7.18
C ILE A 108 4.11 -6.83 7.48
N GLU A 109 4.44 -7.01 8.76
CA GLU A 109 5.75 -7.51 9.21
C GLU A 109 6.08 -8.88 8.63
N LYS A 110 5.11 -9.82 8.66
CA LYS A 110 5.30 -11.16 8.08
C LYS A 110 5.52 -11.14 6.58
N PHE A 111 4.90 -10.21 5.88
CA PHE A 111 5.12 -10.01 4.46
C PHE A 111 6.52 -9.42 4.21
N ALA A 112 6.88 -8.33 4.90
CA ALA A 112 8.17 -7.66 4.76
C ALA A 112 9.35 -8.62 5.04
N LYS A 113 9.26 -9.43 6.11
CA LYS A 113 10.29 -10.46 6.41
C LYS A 113 10.49 -11.50 5.31
N LYS A 114 9.49 -11.75 4.47
CA LYS A 114 9.56 -12.74 3.39
C LYS A 114 9.94 -12.12 2.04
N ALA A 115 9.64 -10.86 1.84
CA ALA A 115 9.94 -10.13 0.62
C ALA A 115 11.38 -9.60 0.68
N LYS A 116 12.30 -10.26 -0.02
CA LYS A 116 13.75 -9.95 0.03
C LYS A 116 14.08 -8.52 -0.42
N THR A 117 13.23 -7.91 -1.23
CA THR A 117 13.40 -6.56 -1.78
C THR A 117 12.68 -5.50 -0.95
N ALA A 118 12.06 -5.87 0.18
CA ALA A 118 11.24 -4.95 0.97
C ALA A 118 12.04 -4.30 2.10
N GLN A 119 11.93 -2.98 2.17
CA GLN A 119 12.31 -2.15 3.32
C GLN A 119 11.05 -1.82 4.11
N LEU A 120 11.01 -2.18 5.40
CA LEU A 120 9.91 -1.83 6.31
C LEU A 120 10.27 -0.59 7.12
N VAL A 121 9.42 0.43 7.05
CA VAL A 121 9.53 1.67 7.81
C VAL A 121 8.34 1.80 8.76
N ARG A 122 8.61 1.87 10.06
CA ARG A 122 7.58 2.06 11.09
C ARG A 122 7.41 3.55 11.37
N MET A 123 6.18 4.00 11.25
CA MET A 123 5.80 5.39 11.48
C MET A 123 5.12 5.53 12.83
N LYS A 124 5.86 6.09 13.80
CA LYS A 124 5.31 6.40 15.12
C LYS A 124 4.25 7.49 15.02
N ASP A 125 3.33 7.51 15.98
CA ASP A 125 2.29 8.51 16.12
C ASP A 125 1.42 8.69 14.87
N SER A 126 1.25 7.61 14.09
CA SER A 126 0.41 7.58 12.91
C SER A 126 -0.69 6.51 13.01
N LYS A 127 -1.81 6.79 12.39
CA LYS A 127 -2.85 5.83 12.00
C LYS A 127 -2.70 5.47 10.53
N HIS A 128 -3.63 4.70 9.98
CA HIS A 128 -3.60 4.19 8.60
C HIS A 128 -3.31 5.26 7.54
N GLU A 129 -3.88 6.45 7.69
CA GLU A 129 -3.63 7.59 6.80
C GLU A 129 -2.35 8.35 7.21
N ILE A 130 -1.18 7.73 7.05
CA ILE A 130 0.13 8.32 7.44
C ILE A 130 0.35 9.68 6.76
N PHE A 131 -0.04 9.82 5.50
CA PHE A 131 0.05 11.06 4.73
C PHE A 131 -0.83 12.19 5.28
N ASN A 132 -1.79 11.86 6.13
CA ASN A 132 -2.67 12.79 6.86
C ASN A 132 -2.32 12.93 8.35
N ALA A 133 -1.16 12.44 8.77
CA ALA A 133 -0.65 12.66 10.13
C ALA A 133 -0.22 14.12 10.36
N GLY A 134 0.21 14.43 11.57
CA GLY A 134 0.81 15.70 11.89
C GLY A 134 2.08 15.99 11.06
N GLU A 135 2.49 17.26 11.01
CA GLU A 135 3.56 17.74 10.12
C GLU A 135 4.86 16.93 10.23
N ALA A 136 5.37 16.75 11.44
CA ALA A 136 6.63 16.03 11.66
C ALA A 136 6.61 14.58 11.15
N VAL A 137 5.49 13.87 11.35
CA VAL A 137 5.31 12.48 10.87
C VAL A 137 5.24 12.47 9.36
N ARG A 138 4.50 13.40 8.78
CA ARG A 138 4.33 13.54 7.33
C ARG A 138 5.64 13.88 6.64
N ASP A 139 6.42 14.80 7.18
CA ASP A 139 7.72 15.17 6.63
C ASP A 139 8.69 13.99 6.68
N SER A 140 8.71 13.24 7.79
CA SER A 140 9.46 11.99 7.86
C SER A 140 8.99 10.97 6.82
N TYR A 141 7.68 10.81 6.64
CA TYR A 141 7.09 9.90 5.64
C TYR A 141 7.55 10.23 4.23
N TYR A 142 7.40 11.48 3.79
CA TYR A 142 7.82 11.90 2.44
C TYR A 142 9.33 11.85 2.28
N ARG A 143 10.10 12.21 3.30
CA ARG A 143 11.57 12.08 3.28
C ARG A 143 11.98 10.63 3.01
N GLN A 144 11.39 9.65 3.68
CA GLN A 144 11.68 8.23 3.46
C GLN A 144 11.34 7.79 2.03
N ILE A 145 10.22 8.27 1.48
CA ILE A 145 9.86 8.00 0.08
C ILE A 145 10.92 8.54 -0.87
N PHE A 146 11.31 9.81 -0.73
CA PHE A 146 12.28 10.42 -1.63
C PHE A 146 13.68 9.80 -1.50
N LEU A 147 14.11 9.46 -0.29
CA LEU A 147 15.37 8.75 -0.08
C LEU A 147 15.36 7.38 -0.75
N PHE A 148 14.27 6.63 -0.61
CA PHE A 148 14.10 5.34 -1.25
C PHE A 148 14.13 5.45 -2.79
N LEU A 149 13.36 6.39 -3.35
CA LEU A 149 13.32 6.61 -4.80
C LEU A 149 14.68 7.01 -5.35
N ASN A 150 15.39 7.91 -4.67
CA ASN A 150 16.73 8.33 -5.06
C ASN A 150 17.72 7.16 -5.04
N HIS A 151 17.66 6.33 -3.99
CA HIS A 151 18.51 5.12 -3.91
C HIS A 151 18.25 4.14 -5.07
N VAL A 152 16.98 3.89 -5.38
CA VAL A 152 16.59 2.99 -6.49
C VAL A 152 17.04 3.55 -7.84
N TYR A 153 16.86 4.85 -8.07
CA TYR A 153 17.27 5.53 -9.29
C TYR A 153 18.79 5.46 -9.50
N THR A 154 19.57 5.84 -8.48
CA THR A 154 21.04 5.81 -8.56
C THR A 154 21.58 4.37 -8.76
N ALA A 155 20.96 3.37 -8.15
CA ALA A 155 21.34 1.98 -8.38
C ALA A 155 21.07 1.54 -9.82
N GLN A 156 19.94 1.98 -10.40
CA GLN A 156 19.61 1.67 -11.80
C GLN A 156 20.56 2.34 -12.79
N GLU A 157 20.94 3.60 -12.53
CA GLU A 157 21.93 4.31 -13.37
C GLU A 157 23.27 3.57 -13.40
N ARG A 158 23.78 3.17 -12.23
CA ARG A 158 25.05 2.41 -12.15
C ARG A 158 24.98 1.08 -12.92
N MET A 159 23.89 0.34 -12.79
CA MET A 159 23.69 -0.90 -13.53
C MET A 159 23.66 -0.67 -15.05
N ASN A 160 23.06 0.43 -15.50
CA ASN A 160 23.03 0.76 -16.92
C ASN A 160 24.44 1.12 -17.45
N GLU A 161 25.21 1.90 -16.68
CA GLU A 161 26.60 2.24 -17.01
C GLU A 161 27.51 1.00 -17.07
N GLU A 162 27.38 0.08 -16.12
CA GLU A 162 28.12 -1.19 -16.11
C GLU A 162 27.78 -2.06 -17.33
N ASN A 163 26.50 -2.22 -17.65
CA ASN A 163 26.04 -2.97 -18.83
C ASN A 163 26.55 -2.35 -20.15
N GLU A 164 26.54 -1.02 -20.26
CA GLU A 164 27.05 -0.33 -21.43
C GLU A 164 28.57 -0.51 -21.60
N TYR A 165 29.32 -0.49 -20.50
CA TYR A 165 30.75 -0.75 -20.51
C TYR A 165 31.08 -2.20 -20.93
N GLU A 166 30.36 -3.20 -20.39
CA GLU A 166 30.53 -4.61 -20.75
C GLU A 166 30.22 -4.83 -22.24
N THR A 167 29.15 -4.24 -22.76
CA THR A 167 28.76 -4.33 -24.17
C THR A 167 29.87 -3.81 -25.09
N LYS A 168 30.38 -2.61 -24.78
CA LYS A 168 31.48 -1.99 -25.55
C LYS A 168 32.78 -2.82 -25.52
N THR A 169 33.04 -3.42 -24.35
CA THR A 169 34.23 -4.28 -24.18
C THR A 169 34.13 -5.56 -25.01
N ASP A 170 32.94 -6.20 -25.04
CA ASP A 170 32.68 -7.39 -25.82
C ASP A 170 32.70 -7.12 -27.35
N GLU A 171 32.20 -5.98 -27.79
CA GLU A 171 32.32 -5.55 -29.18
C GLU A 171 33.79 -5.34 -29.60
N THR A 172 34.59 -4.70 -28.74
CA THR A 172 36.03 -4.48 -28.99
C THR A 172 36.79 -5.82 -29.06
N ARG A 173 36.49 -6.78 -28.17
CA ARG A 173 37.09 -8.12 -28.22
C ARG A 173 36.75 -8.87 -29.51
N LYS A 174 35.51 -8.79 -29.98
CA LYS A 174 35.08 -9.41 -31.23
C LYS A 174 35.83 -8.82 -32.44
N ILE A 175 36.04 -7.52 -32.46
CA ILE A 175 36.79 -6.85 -33.53
C ILE A 175 38.27 -7.26 -33.51
N LEU A 176 38.91 -7.33 -32.36
CA LEU A 176 40.28 -7.70 -32.18
C LEU A 176 40.57 -9.22 -32.36
N GLY A 177 39.56 -10.06 -32.15
CA GLY A 177 39.68 -11.52 -32.32
C GLY A 177 39.41 -12.03 -33.74
N THR A 178 39.14 -11.12 -34.68
CA THR A 178 38.89 -11.41 -36.11
C THR A 178 40.10 -11.06 -37.01
N VAL A 179 41.28 -10.82 -36.44
CA VAL A 179 42.53 -10.58 -37.17
C VAL A 179 43.41 -11.83 -37.13
#